data_dbb3f7260bc9f9d31670e1913e08eded
#
_entry.id   dbb3f7260bc9f9d31670e1913e08eded
#
_cell.length_a   1.000
_cell.length_b   1.000
_cell.length_c   1.000
_cell.angle_alpha   90.00
_cell.angle_beta   90.00
_cell.angle_gamma   90.00
#
_symmetry.space_group_name_H-M   'P 1'
#
loop_
_entity.id
_entity.type
_entity.pdbx_description
1 polymer ?
#
loop_
_entity_poly.entity_id
_entity_poly.type
_entity_poly.pdbx_seq_one_letter_code
_entity_poly.pdbx_strand_id
1 'polypeptide(L)'
;MNFLIAFPITFVLCWLTIPALLIVLNAINFFTTVPEGRYKVYMLFGRVLGVVQEPGMHFLWLRLGPQASLVRFFGKVYEIDARLDQEYLRSNPVNTEEGTPMGVGVWYEMRIKDAVDFLYKNVDPRGSLRANVTNATVRCLVICHSKPCWRTVTR
;
A
#
# COMPACT_ATOMS: atom_id res chain seq x y z
N MET A 1 -58.03 19.62 -6.43
CA MET A 1 -57.81 18.70 -5.29
C MET A 1 -56.59 17.82 -5.46
N ASN A 2 -56.18 17.49 -6.67
CA ASN A 2 -55.02 16.60 -6.92
C ASN A 2 -53.62 17.23 -6.69
N PHE A 3 -53.52 18.57 -6.80
CA PHE A 3 -52.23 19.26 -6.65
C PHE A 3 -51.72 19.26 -5.20
N LEU A 4 -52.59 19.39 -4.22
CA LEU A 4 -52.25 19.38 -2.80
C LEU A 4 -51.74 17.99 -2.31
N ILE A 5 -52.14 16.92 -2.99
CA ILE A 5 -51.72 15.56 -2.68
C ILE A 5 -50.49 15.17 -3.52
N ALA A 6 -50.39 15.64 -4.75
CA ALA A 6 -49.27 15.34 -5.64
C ALA A 6 -47.94 15.93 -5.15
N PHE A 7 -47.96 17.16 -4.61
CA PHE A 7 -46.75 17.83 -4.15
C PHE A 7 -45.99 17.10 -3.03
N PRO A 8 -46.63 16.69 -1.92
CA PRO A 8 -45.92 15.93 -0.87
C PRO A 8 -45.48 14.54 -1.34
N ILE A 9 -46.24 13.89 -2.23
CA ILE A 9 -45.86 12.56 -2.76
C ILE A 9 -44.59 12.68 -3.62
N THR A 10 -44.53 13.65 -4.54
CA THR A 10 -43.35 13.88 -5.39
C THR A 10 -42.14 14.30 -4.56
N PHE A 11 -42.33 15.08 -3.52
CA PHE A 11 -41.26 15.48 -2.61
C PHE A 11 -40.66 14.27 -1.86
N VAL A 12 -41.50 13.43 -1.29
CA VAL A 12 -41.08 12.20 -0.59
C VAL A 12 -40.42 11.22 -1.54
N LEU A 13 -40.95 11.07 -2.76
CA LEU A 13 -40.38 10.21 -3.79
C LEU A 13 -38.99 10.69 -4.23
N CYS A 14 -38.83 12.00 -4.45
CA CYS A 14 -37.56 12.60 -4.78
C CYS A 14 -36.53 12.43 -3.63
N TRP A 15 -36.99 12.56 -2.38
CA TRP A 15 -36.12 12.40 -1.20
C TRP A 15 -35.63 10.95 -1.00
N LEU A 16 -36.45 9.97 -1.39
CA LEU A 16 -36.09 8.55 -1.36
C LEU A 16 -35.23 8.11 -2.56
N THR A 17 -35.43 8.71 -3.73
CA THR A 17 -34.69 8.31 -4.93
C THR A 17 -33.21 8.68 -4.88
N ILE A 18 -32.86 9.82 -4.26
CA ILE A 18 -31.46 10.26 -4.16
C ILE A 18 -30.61 9.26 -3.34
N PRO A 19 -30.97 8.90 -2.11
CA PRO A 19 -30.18 7.93 -1.35
C PRO A 19 -30.19 6.53 -1.99
N ALA A 20 -31.32 6.11 -2.58
CA ALA A 20 -31.38 4.85 -3.31
C ALA A 20 -30.41 4.83 -4.49
N LEU A 21 -30.33 5.93 -5.26
CA LEU A 21 -29.36 6.05 -6.36
C LEU A 21 -27.91 6.01 -5.86
N LEU A 22 -27.60 6.69 -4.76
CA LEU A 22 -26.27 6.67 -4.14
C LEU A 22 -25.88 5.27 -3.65
N ILE A 23 -26.83 4.52 -3.08
CA ILE A 23 -26.59 3.12 -2.66
C ILE A 23 -26.28 2.26 -3.88
N VAL A 24 -27.02 2.41 -4.98
CA VAL A 24 -26.77 1.67 -6.22
C VAL A 24 -25.41 2.04 -6.81
N LEU A 25 -25.06 3.32 -6.88
CA LEU A 25 -23.76 3.78 -7.37
C LEU A 25 -22.60 3.24 -6.53
N ASN A 26 -22.79 3.19 -5.20
CA ASN A 26 -21.79 2.59 -4.31
C ASN A 26 -21.73 1.07 -4.49
N ALA A 27 -22.87 0.41 -4.69
CA ALA A 27 -22.92 -1.04 -4.94
C ALA A 27 -22.18 -1.44 -6.24
N ILE A 28 -22.18 -0.58 -7.26
CA ILE A 28 -21.49 -0.80 -8.54
C ILE A 28 -19.99 -0.40 -8.47
N ASN A 29 -19.48 0.04 -7.31
CA ASN A 29 -18.13 0.61 -7.19
C ASN A 29 -17.85 1.75 -8.18
N PHE A 30 -18.83 2.63 -8.36
CA PHE A 30 -18.67 3.75 -9.28
C PHE A 30 -17.56 4.70 -8.82
N PHE A 31 -17.43 4.89 -7.52
CA PHE A 31 -16.38 5.70 -6.90
C PHE A 31 -15.69 4.94 -5.76
N THR A 32 -14.44 5.29 -5.53
CA THR A 32 -13.65 4.81 -4.39
C THR A 32 -12.91 5.98 -3.76
N THR A 33 -12.73 5.91 -2.45
CA THR A 33 -11.90 6.85 -1.71
C THR A 33 -10.62 6.17 -1.28
N VAL A 34 -9.50 6.80 -1.59
CA VAL A 34 -8.17 6.34 -1.16
C VAL A 34 -7.66 7.32 -0.11
N PRO A 35 -7.45 6.86 1.15
CA PRO A 35 -6.86 7.70 2.17
C PRO A 35 -5.39 7.99 1.88
N GLU A 36 -4.87 9.08 2.42
CA GLU A 36 -3.46 9.45 2.27
C GLU A 36 -2.53 8.37 2.81
N GLY A 37 -1.43 8.15 2.09
CA GLY A 37 -0.42 7.15 2.45
C GLY A 37 -0.83 5.70 2.20
N ARG A 38 -1.91 5.45 1.46
CA ARG A 38 -2.32 4.09 1.08
C ARG A 38 -2.47 3.97 -0.42
N TYR A 39 -2.15 2.78 -0.92
CA TYR A 39 -2.40 2.38 -2.30
C TYR A 39 -3.49 1.32 -2.34
N LYS A 40 -4.39 1.40 -3.32
CA LYS A 40 -5.40 0.38 -3.58
C LYS A 40 -5.08 -0.34 -4.87
N VAL A 41 -4.89 -1.67 -4.77
CA VAL A 41 -4.66 -2.55 -5.91
C VAL A 41 -5.92 -3.34 -6.19
N TYR A 42 -6.46 -3.17 -7.38
CA TYR A 42 -7.68 -3.84 -7.84
C TYR A 42 -7.34 -5.06 -8.66
N MET A 43 -7.84 -6.22 -8.23
CA MET A 43 -7.68 -7.48 -8.93
C MET A 43 -9.01 -8.04 -9.38
N LEU A 44 -9.04 -8.63 -10.56
CA LEU A 44 -10.17 -9.36 -11.08
C LEU A 44 -9.70 -10.69 -11.69
N PHE A 45 -10.27 -11.79 -11.26
CA PHE A 45 -9.91 -13.14 -11.74
C PHE A 45 -8.40 -13.44 -11.71
N GLY A 46 -7.69 -12.97 -10.68
CA GLY A 46 -6.25 -13.18 -10.54
C GLY A 46 -5.36 -12.23 -11.37
N ARG A 47 -5.95 -11.30 -12.13
CA ARG A 47 -5.20 -10.27 -12.86
C ARG A 47 -5.33 -8.93 -12.15
N VAL A 48 -4.23 -8.19 -12.12
CA VAL A 48 -4.24 -6.79 -11.66
C VAL A 48 -4.88 -5.94 -12.75
N LEU A 49 -6.01 -5.32 -12.44
CA LEU A 49 -6.68 -4.36 -13.32
C LEU A 49 -6.01 -3.00 -13.29
N GLY A 50 -5.62 -2.57 -12.11
CA GLY A 50 -4.95 -1.29 -11.92
C GLY A 50 -4.68 -0.97 -10.47
N VAL A 51 -3.87 0.07 -10.28
CA VAL A 51 -3.45 0.58 -8.98
C VAL A 51 -3.87 2.03 -8.87
N VAL A 52 -4.50 2.39 -7.77
CA VAL A 52 -4.81 3.78 -7.43
C VAL A 52 -3.85 4.20 -6.32
N GLN A 53 -2.91 5.09 -6.68
CA GLN A 53 -1.85 5.56 -5.78
C GLN A 53 -2.14 6.95 -5.23
N GLU A 54 -2.93 7.73 -5.95
CA GLU A 54 -3.27 9.09 -5.57
C GLU A 54 -4.33 9.09 -4.47
N PRO A 55 -4.15 9.87 -3.39
CA PRO A 55 -5.18 10.05 -2.39
C PRO A 55 -6.36 10.84 -2.95
N GLY A 56 -7.55 10.59 -2.42
CA GLY A 56 -8.76 11.28 -2.81
C GLY A 56 -9.86 10.36 -3.32
N MET A 57 -10.87 10.98 -3.92
CA MET A 57 -12.01 10.27 -4.50
C MET A 57 -11.75 10.05 -5.99
N HIS A 58 -11.80 8.80 -6.40
CA HIS A 58 -11.57 8.40 -7.79
C HIS A 58 -12.78 7.69 -8.37
N PHE A 59 -13.11 8.05 -9.62
CA PHE A 59 -14.11 7.35 -10.40
C PHE A 59 -13.48 6.11 -11.05
N LEU A 60 -13.78 4.93 -10.50
CA LEU A 60 -13.18 3.69 -10.98
C LEU A 60 -13.54 3.38 -12.44
N TRP A 61 -14.74 3.74 -12.85
CA TRP A 61 -15.20 3.52 -14.23
C TRP A 61 -14.36 4.26 -15.27
N LEU A 62 -13.85 5.45 -14.93
CA LEU A 62 -12.99 6.22 -15.82
C LEU A 62 -11.57 5.66 -15.91
N ARG A 63 -11.06 5.05 -14.82
CA ARG A 63 -9.70 4.50 -14.78
C ARG A 63 -9.62 3.02 -15.17
N LEU A 64 -10.56 2.20 -14.73
CA LEU A 64 -10.56 0.74 -14.88
C LEU A 64 -11.62 0.24 -15.86
N GLY A 65 -12.47 1.15 -16.38
CA GLY A 65 -13.58 0.81 -17.27
C GLY A 65 -14.73 0.08 -16.57
N PRO A 66 -15.68 -0.49 -17.33
CA PRO A 66 -16.86 -1.16 -16.78
C PRO A 66 -16.53 -2.42 -15.97
N GLN A 67 -15.31 -2.95 -16.12
CA GLN A 67 -14.81 -4.10 -15.33
C GLN A 67 -14.66 -3.77 -13.84
N ALA A 68 -14.60 -2.49 -13.48
CA ALA A 68 -14.54 -2.05 -12.10
C ALA A 68 -15.75 -2.51 -11.27
N SER A 69 -16.94 -2.58 -11.89
CA SER A 69 -18.14 -3.06 -11.20
C SER A 69 -18.07 -4.54 -10.83
N LEU A 70 -17.38 -5.35 -11.65
CA LEU A 70 -17.21 -6.79 -11.40
C LEU A 70 -16.22 -7.07 -10.26
N VAL A 71 -15.32 -6.13 -9.95
CA VAL A 71 -14.35 -6.30 -8.87
C VAL A 71 -15.03 -6.51 -7.53
N ARG A 72 -16.19 -5.89 -7.30
CA ARG A 72 -16.94 -6.06 -6.04
C ARG A 72 -17.46 -7.49 -5.85
N PHE A 73 -17.82 -8.16 -6.93
CA PHE A 73 -18.44 -9.50 -6.89
C PHE A 73 -17.40 -10.62 -7.07
N PHE A 74 -16.43 -10.43 -7.94
CA PHE A 74 -15.49 -11.46 -8.36
C PHE A 74 -14.02 -11.08 -8.16
N GLY A 75 -13.75 -9.87 -7.67
CA GLY A 75 -12.41 -9.35 -7.48
C GLY A 75 -11.98 -9.30 -6.02
N LYS A 76 -10.74 -8.90 -5.83
CA LYS A 76 -10.15 -8.56 -4.53
C LYS A 76 -9.52 -7.18 -4.61
N VAL A 77 -9.67 -6.42 -3.52
CA VAL A 77 -9.03 -5.12 -3.36
C VAL A 77 -8.03 -5.25 -2.24
N TYR A 78 -6.76 -4.95 -2.54
CA TYR A 78 -5.70 -4.93 -1.55
C TYR A 78 -5.37 -3.48 -1.21
N GLU A 79 -5.38 -3.18 0.07
CA GLU A 79 -4.89 -1.90 0.59
C GLU A 79 -3.47 -2.09 1.13
N ILE A 80 -2.55 -1.28 0.64
CA ILE A 80 -1.14 -1.31 1.02
C ILE A 80 -0.82 0.02 1.69
N ASP A 81 -0.20 -0.04 2.87
CA ASP A 81 0.35 1.14 3.51
C ASP A 81 1.65 1.53 2.80
N ALA A 82 1.64 2.72 2.17
CA ALA A 82 2.76 3.26 1.41
C ALA A 82 3.58 4.29 2.21
N ARG A 83 3.28 4.45 3.50
CA ARG A 83 4.03 5.33 4.38
C ARG A 83 5.46 4.83 4.52
N LEU A 84 6.33 5.74 4.89
CA LEU A 84 7.69 5.39 5.22
C LEU A 84 7.70 4.47 6.44
N ASP A 85 8.19 3.26 6.25
CA ASP A 85 8.32 2.26 7.31
C ASP A 85 9.74 2.30 7.85
N GLN A 86 9.87 2.55 9.15
CA GLN A 86 11.15 2.66 9.83
C GLN A 86 11.28 1.51 10.82
N GLU A 87 12.37 0.77 10.72
CA GLU A 87 12.64 -0.35 11.61
C GLU A 87 14.06 -0.26 12.18
N TYR A 88 14.16 -0.56 13.48
CA TYR A 88 15.44 -0.69 14.16
C TYR A 88 15.85 -2.16 14.18
N LEU A 89 16.98 -2.45 13.57
CA LEU A 89 17.58 -3.77 13.55
C LEU A 89 18.82 -3.79 14.43
N ARG A 90 18.82 -4.67 15.43
CA ARG A 90 20.01 -4.97 16.22
C ARG A 90 20.64 -6.24 15.64
N SER A 91 21.91 -6.14 15.21
CA SER A 91 22.64 -7.33 14.78
C SER A 91 22.95 -8.25 15.97
N ASN A 92 23.01 -9.55 15.72
CA ASN A 92 23.61 -10.45 16.68
C ASN A 92 25.07 -10.04 16.89
N PRO A 93 25.61 -10.22 18.11
CA PRO A 93 27.00 -9.91 18.36
C PRO A 93 27.90 -10.73 17.42
N VAL A 94 28.70 -10.02 16.66
CA VAL A 94 29.68 -10.60 15.72
C VAL A 94 31.05 -10.35 16.33
N ASN A 95 31.88 -11.40 16.39
CA ASN A 95 33.23 -11.23 16.85
C ASN A 95 34.04 -10.46 15.81
N THR A 96 34.67 -9.40 16.24
CA THR A 96 35.68 -8.70 15.45
C THR A 96 36.87 -9.59 15.22
N GLU A 97 37.77 -9.24 14.30
CA GLU A 97 39.00 -9.99 14.05
C GLU A 97 39.89 -10.13 15.30
N GLU A 98 39.75 -9.19 16.22
CA GLU A 98 40.42 -9.21 17.54
C GLU A 98 39.70 -10.12 18.57
N GLY A 99 38.62 -10.79 18.19
CA GLY A 99 37.84 -11.66 19.05
C GLY A 99 36.86 -10.96 20.00
N THR A 100 36.71 -9.64 19.90
CA THR A 100 35.80 -8.89 20.77
C THR A 100 34.37 -8.96 20.19
N PRO A 101 33.35 -9.37 20.99
CA PRO A 101 31.98 -9.38 20.53
C PRO A 101 31.44 -7.95 20.40
N MET A 102 31.01 -7.57 19.19
CA MET A 102 30.43 -6.26 18.89
C MET A 102 29.01 -6.42 18.38
N GLY A 103 28.06 -5.71 18.98
CA GLY A 103 26.69 -5.60 18.49
C GLY A 103 26.45 -4.22 17.88
N VAL A 104 25.91 -4.18 16.69
CA VAL A 104 25.60 -2.94 15.98
C VAL A 104 24.11 -2.81 15.80
N GLY A 105 23.56 -1.62 16.07
CA GLY A 105 22.18 -1.27 15.77
C GLY A 105 22.12 -0.43 14.51
N VAL A 106 21.24 -0.78 13.60
CA VAL A 106 21.03 -0.07 12.34
C VAL A 106 19.57 0.34 12.23
N TRP A 107 19.32 1.61 11.95
CA TRP A 107 18.02 2.08 11.51
C TRP A 107 17.95 2.01 9.99
N TYR A 108 16.90 1.42 9.47
CA TYR A 108 16.65 1.44 8.05
C TYR A 108 15.23 1.88 7.75
N GLU A 109 15.05 2.47 6.58
CA GLU A 109 13.79 2.99 6.09
C GLU A 109 13.40 2.28 4.80
N MET A 110 12.12 1.91 4.70
CA MET A 110 11.56 1.28 3.51
C MET A 110 10.42 2.12 2.97
N ARG A 111 10.46 2.40 1.67
CA ARG A 111 9.35 3.04 0.95
C ARG A 111 8.92 2.17 -0.21
N ILE A 112 7.63 1.90 -0.29
CA ILE A 112 7.04 1.14 -1.40
C ILE A 112 6.91 2.06 -2.60
N LYS A 113 7.61 1.73 -3.71
CA LYS A 113 7.51 2.45 -4.98
C LYS A 113 6.43 1.86 -5.88
N ASP A 114 6.40 0.54 -5.99
CA ASP A 114 5.44 -0.19 -6.79
C ASP A 114 4.65 -1.18 -5.92
N ALA A 115 3.33 -0.95 -5.88
CA ALA A 115 2.43 -1.74 -5.09
C ALA A 115 2.25 -3.17 -5.63
N VAL A 116 2.35 -3.35 -6.95
CA VAL A 116 2.20 -4.66 -7.60
C VAL A 116 3.43 -5.52 -7.33
N ASP A 117 4.61 -4.96 -7.53
CA ASP A 117 5.87 -5.63 -7.24
C ASP A 117 5.97 -6.03 -5.76
N PHE A 118 5.50 -5.15 -4.87
CA PHE A 118 5.49 -5.43 -3.43
C PHE A 118 4.60 -6.62 -3.07
N LEU A 119 3.43 -6.78 -3.73
CA LEU A 119 2.50 -7.87 -3.45
C LEU A 119 2.90 -9.20 -4.09
N TYR A 120 3.52 -9.19 -5.29
CA TYR A 120 3.63 -10.40 -6.10
C TYR A 120 5.05 -10.83 -6.39
N LYS A 121 6.03 -9.94 -6.29
CA LYS A 121 7.42 -10.28 -6.61
C LYS A 121 8.12 -11.03 -5.48
N ASN A 122 7.81 -10.68 -4.24
CA ASN A 122 8.36 -11.35 -3.06
C ASN A 122 7.23 -11.76 -2.13
N VAL A 123 7.35 -12.95 -1.54
CA VAL A 123 6.40 -13.45 -0.53
C VAL A 123 6.49 -12.63 0.75
N ASP A 124 7.70 -12.28 1.15
CA ASP A 124 7.97 -11.42 2.29
C ASP A 124 9.03 -10.36 1.95
N PRO A 125 8.63 -9.21 1.39
CA PRO A 125 9.57 -8.16 1.02
C PRO A 125 10.24 -7.50 2.24
N ARG A 126 9.54 -7.42 3.38
CA ARG A 126 10.10 -6.84 4.61
C ARG A 126 11.16 -7.75 5.23
N GLY A 127 10.87 -9.04 5.33
CA GLY A 127 11.83 -10.03 5.81
C GLY A 127 13.07 -10.14 4.93
N SER A 128 12.89 -10.08 3.60
CA SER A 128 14.01 -10.06 2.66
C SER A 128 14.90 -8.83 2.83
N LEU A 129 14.30 -7.66 3.00
CA LEU A 129 15.05 -6.43 3.25
C LEU A 129 15.82 -6.50 4.57
N ARG A 130 15.17 -6.97 5.64
CA ARG A 130 15.77 -7.16 6.95
C ARG A 130 16.98 -8.10 6.88
N ALA A 131 16.83 -9.23 6.19
CA ALA A 131 17.92 -10.19 5.99
C ALA A 131 19.08 -9.56 5.22
N ASN A 132 18.80 -8.79 4.16
CA ASN A 132 19.82 -8.13 3.38
C ASN A 132 20.58 -7.07 4.18
N VAL A 133 19.86 -6.26 4.99
CA VAL A 133 20.48 -5.26 5.88
C VAL A 133 21.35 -5.94 6.92
N THR A 134 20.87 -7.03 7.54
CA THR A 134 21.66 -7.82 8.50
C THR A 134 22.94 -8.34 7.87
N ASN A 135 22.82 -8.98 6.71
CA ASN A 135 23.98 -9.55 5.99
C ASN A 135 24.98 -8.47 5.57
N ALA A 136 24.48 -7.33 5.10
CA ALA A 136 25.34 -6.20 4.74
C ALA A 136 26.07 -5.63 5.95
N THR A 137 25.38 -5.50 7.10
CA THR A 137 25.98 -5.02 8.35
C THR A 137 27.08 -5.96 8.83
N VAL A 138 26.82 -7.28 8.84
CA VAL A 138 27.82 -8.29 9.21
C VAL A 138 29.04 -8.22 8.28
N ARG A 139 28.81 -8.16 6.96
CA ARG A 139 29.91 -8.03 5.98
C ARG A 139 30.73 -6.77 6.21
N CYS A 140 30.09 -5.62 6.45
CA CYS A 140 30.82 -4.38 6.75
C CYS A 140 31.68 -4.53 8.02
N LEU A 141 31.18 -5.15 9.06
CA LEU A 141 31.94 -5.37 10.32
C LEU A 141 33.16 -6.26 10.11
N VAL A 142 33.01 -7.31 9.29
CA VAL A 142 34.13 -8.24 9.01
C VAL A 142 35.19 -7.61 8.09
N ILE A 143 34.77 -6.79 7.13
CA ILE A 143 35.68 -6.20 6.12
C ILE A 143 36.33 -4.89 6.61
N CYS A 144 35.71 -4.19 7.55
CA CYS A 144 36.17 -2.85 7.99
C CYS A 144 37.52 -2.83 8.71
N HIS A 145 38.17 -3.96 8.96
CA HIS A 145 39.50 -3.97 9.56
C HIS A 145 40.63 -3.52 8.63
N SER A 146 40.46 -3.62 7.30
CA SER A 146 41.54 -3.26 6.36
C SER A 146 41.49 -1.82 5.82
N LYS A 147 40.36 -1.09 5.97
CA LYS A 147 40.23 0.33 5.55
C LYS A 147 39.14 1.04 6.37
N PRO A 148 39.33 2.31 6.76
CA PRO A 148 38.33 3.03 7.54
C PRO A 148 37.01 3.15 6.77
N CYS A 149 35.98 2.45 7.25
CA CYS A 149 34.66 2.24 6.62
C CYS A 149 33.86 3.57 6.46
N TRP A 150 34.22 4.62 7.17
CA TRP A 150 33.55 5.93 7.10
C TRP A 150 33.85 6.75 5.82
N ARG A 151 34.80 6.30 5.00
CA ARG A 151 35.20 6.99 3.75
C ARG A 151 34.26 6.75 2.56
N THR A 152 33.33 5.81 2.64
CA THR A 152 32.47 5.40 1.52
C THR A 152 31.02 5.87 1.59
N VAL A 153 30.64 6.69 2.57
CA VAL A 153 29.25 7.13 2.75
C VAL A 153 28.98 8.54 2.19
N THR A 154 29.93 9.13 1.48
CA THR A 154 29.70 10.42 0.78
C THR A 154 29.68 10.22 -0.72
N ARG A 155 28.50 9.78 -1.26
CA ARG A 155 28.01 10.20 -2.60
C ARG A 155 26.54 9.84 -2.73
#